data_335c39a66f1a36ceac3828f457aba9dc
#
_entry.id   335c39a66f1a36ceac3828f457aba9dc
#
_cell.length_a   1.000
_cell.length_b   1.000
_cell.length_c   1.000
_cell.angle_alpha   90.00
_cell.angle_beta   90.00
_cell.angle_gamma   90.00
#
_symmetry.space_group_name_H-M   'P 1'
#
loop_
_entity.id
_entity.type
_entity.pdbx_description
1 polymer ?
#
loop_
_entity_poly.entity_id
_entity_poly.type
_entity_poly.pdbx_seq_one_letter_code
_entity_poly.pdbx_strand_id
1 'polypeptide(L)'
;MNETIKPNTLLIGAQKCATTSIYNWIAQHPDVCGPSALKDYAFFINDSFYEKGIELFKNDYINSGYKNQKIVMHGSVNYIFFKEAIDRIYEFNPEIKFILVLRNPIDRTISAYNYQKKMKKEDLTFKEAIEKEEIRAKGTLQEKSELTYVAHSKYGEQLDYLLSKFKREQLHIIFFEDLEQNQEKVIKEVFNYLNIENDFKPQYNILNRTGSLKSKILQSLIFSQNKKKKYFVKIFLDPFLPLSKRINIKNKFKEWNTIKKKENYEEQYSYKKQILEGVFYDDIKKLEKLLDLDLSHWK
;
A
#
# COMPACT_ATOMS: atom_id res chain seq x y z
N MET A 1 5.41 -33.99 7.03
CA MET A 1 6.23 -32.79 7.30
C MET A 1 5.36 -31.58 7.06
N ASN A 2 5.13 -30.75 8.08
CA ASN A 2 4.35 -29.51 7.91
C ASN A 2 5.27 -28.50 7.20
N GLU A 3 5.13 -28.39 5.89
CA GLU A 3 5.90 -27.43 5.09
C GLU A 3 5.49 -25.98 5.48
N THR A 4 6.48 -25.14 5.74
CA THR A 4 6.25 -23.72 6.06
C THR A 4 5.77 -22.99 4.82
N ILE A 5 4.61 -22.34 4.87
CA ILE A 5 4.11 -21.51 3.78
C ILE A 5 4.88 -20.20 3.77
N LYS A 6 5.75 -20.02 2.78
CA LYS A 6 6.61 -18.82 2.65
C LYS A 6 6.18 -17.99 1.44
N PRO A 7 5.99 -16.68 1.59
CA PRO A 7 5.80 -15.80 0.44
C PRO A 7 7.04 -15.79 -0.46
N ASN A 8 6.80 -15.85 -1.76
CA ASN A 8 7.82 -15.72 -2.81
C ASN A 8 7.63 -14.45 -3.66
N THR A 9 6.57 -13.71 -3.40
CA THR A 9 6.26 -12.46 -4.09
C THR A 9 5.74 -11.42 -3.10
N LEU A 10 6.29 -10.21 -3.13
CA LEU A 10 5.88 -9.10 -2.27
C LEU A 10 5.42 -7.89 -3.08
N LEU A 11 4.25 -7.34 -2.71
CA LEU A 11 3.88 -5.99 -3.10
C LEU A 11 4.42 -5.03 -2.03
N ILE A 12 5.45 -4.23 -2.38
CA ILE A 12 6.26 -3.49 -1.40
C ILE A 12 5.92 -2.00 -1.28
N GLY A 13 5.04 -1.49 -2.13
CA GLY A 13 4.68 -0.06 -2.14
C GLY A 13 4.13 0.42 -3.48
N ALA A 14 4.03 1.74 -3.66
CA ALA A 14 4.13 2.75 -2.64
C ALA A 14 2.75 3.10 -2.06
N GLN A 15 2.75 3.69 -0.90
CA GLN A 15 1.51 4.14 -0.26
C GLN A 15 0.76 5.14 -1.17
N LYS A 16 -0.57 5.02 -1.32
CA LYS A 16 -1.44 5.88 -2.14
C LYS A 16 -1.31 5.73 -3.66
N CYS A 17 -0.77 4.59 -4.11
CA CYS A 17 -0.59 4.23 -5.52
C CYS A 17 -1.49 3.06 -5.96
N ALA A 18 -2.75 2.99 -5.53
CA ALA A 18 -3.73 1.94 -5.84
C ALA A 18 -3.33 0.49 -5.46
N THR A 19 -2.31 0.30 -4.65
CA THR A 19 -1.77 -1.01 -4.26
C THR A 19 -2.82 -1.99 -3.72
N THR A 20 -3.89 -1.50 -3.07
CA THR A 20 -4.97 -2.37 -2.58
C THR A 20 -5.76 -3.01 -3.73
N SER A 21 -6.06 -2.24 -4.78
CA SER A 21 -6.75 -2.76 -5.96
C SER A 21 -5.88 -3.78 -6.69
N ILE A 22 -4.62 -3.42 -6.96
CA ILE A 22 -3.65 -4.28 -7.66
C ILE A 22 -3.45 -5.59 -6.92
N TYR A 23 -3.22 -5.53 -5.59
CA TYR A 23 -3.07 -6.74 -4.77
C TYR A 23 -4.29 -7.68 -4.90
N ASN A 24 -5.51 -7.11 -4.80
CA ASN A 24 -6.73 -7.90 -4.89
C ASN A 24 -6.99 -8.42 -6.31
N TRP A 25 -6.57 -7.73 -7.37
CA TRP A 25 -6.70 -8.21 -8.74
C TRP A 25 -5.75 -9.37 -9.00
N ILE A 26 -4.49 -9.27 -8.55
CA ILE A 26 -3.51 -10.35 -8.67
C ILE A 26 -3.96 -11.58 -7.85
N ALA A 27 -4.46 -11.37 -6.64
CA ALA A 27 -4.89 -12.45 -5.74
C ALA A 27 -6.14 -13.22 -6.23
N GLN A 28 -6.83 -12.76 -7.29
CA GLN A 28 -7.93 -13.52 -7.91
C GLN A 28 -7.42 -14.61 -8.84
N HIS A 29 -6.16 -14.57 -9.26
CA HIS A 29 -5.61 -15.56 -10.18
C HIS A 29 -5.51 -16.94 -9.51
N PRO A 30 -5.90 -18.05 -10.20
CA PRO A 30 -5.88 -19.41 -9.63
C PRO A 30 -4.51 -19.84 -9.07
N ASP A 31 -3.42 -19.43 -9.74
CA ASP A 31 -2.05 -19.74 -9.35
C ASP A 31 -1.50 -18.83 -8.23
N VAL A 32 -2.32 -17.95 -7.67
CA VAL A 32 -1.91 -17.01 -6.64
C VAL A 32 -2.65 -17.26 -5.34
N CYS A 33 -1.90 -17.41 -4.24
CA CYS A 33 -2.45 -17.31 -2.90
C CYS A 33 -2.00 -15.98 -2.28
N GLY A 34 -2.94 -15.03 -2.17
CA GLY A 34 -2.70 -13.69 -1.62
C GLY A 34 -3.80 -13.28 -0.65
N PRO A 35 -3.72 -13.67 0.64
CA PRO A 35 -4.72 -13.32 1.63
C PRO A 35 -4.89 -11.82 1.79
N SER A 36 -6.10 -11.29 1.61
CA SER A 36 -6.38 -9.86 1.78
C SER A 36 -6.16 -9.38 3.23
N ALA A 37 -6.23 -10.28 4.20
CA ALA A 37 -5.94 -10.01 5.60
C ALA A 37 -4.46 -9.69 5.84
N LEU A 38 -3.56 -10.22 5.01
CA LEU A 38 -2.11 -10.02 5.09
C LEU A 38 -1.64 -8.76 4.34
N LYS A 39 -2.49 -8.17 3.51
CA LYS A 39 -2.14 -6.90 2.89
C LYS A 39 -2.06 -5.80 3.93
N ASP A 40 -0.93 -5.08 3.90
CA ASP A 40 -0.54 -4.02 4.85
C ASP A 40 -0.23 -4.52 6.28
N TYR A 41 -0.04 -5.83 6.46
CA TYR A 41 0.54 -6.35 7.69
C TYR A 41 2.04 -6.07 7.74
N ALA A 42 2.49 -5.35 8.77
CA ALA A 42 3.85 -4.79 8.83
C ALA A 42 4.90 -5.82 9.33
N PHE A 43 4.89 -7.05 8.80
CA PHE A 43 5.72 -8.16 9.28
C PHE A 43 7.22 -7.82 9.31
N PHE A 44 7.77 -7.38 8.18
CA PHE A 44 9.20 -7.06 8.09
C PHE A 44 9.58 -5.71 8.72
N ILE A 45 8.60 -4.90 9.14
CA ILE A 45 8.85 -3.59 9.76
C ILE A 45 8.80 -3.68 11.29
N ASN A 46 7.95 -4.53 11.83
CA ASN A 46 7.67 -4.62 13.28
C ASN A 46 8.45 -5.77 13.90
N ASP A 47 9.37 -5.44 14.83
CA ASP A 47 10.24 -6.41 15.50
C ASP A 47 9.44 -7.54 16.15
N SER A 48 8.39 -7.22 16.89
CA SER A 48 7.59 -8.23 17.60
C SER A 48 6.83 -9.20 16.69
N PHE A 49 6.59 -8.81 15.42
CA PHE A 49 6.01 -9.71 14.42
C PHE A 49 7.09 -10.54 13.74
N TYR A 50 8.22 -9.91 13.42
CA TYR A 50 9.34 -10.58 12.76
C TYR A 50 9.93 -11.71 13.65
N GLU A 51 10.08 -11.44 14.94
CA GLU A 51 10.54 -12.42 15.95
C GLU A 51 9.64 -13.64 16.09
N LYS A 52 8.32 -13.50 15.86
CA LYS A 52 7.38 -14.62 15.87
C LYS A 52 7.50 -15.53 14.65
N GLY A 53 8.23 -15.12 13.65
CA GLY A 53 8.43 -15.87 12.42
C GLY A 53 7.21 -15.89 11.48
N ILE A 54 7.44 -16.36 10.25
CA ILE A 54 6.43 -16.37 9.18
C ILE A 54 5.27 -17.34 9.43
N GLU A 55 5.45 -18.31 10.31
CA GLU A 55 4.39 -19.25 10.71
C GLU A 55 3.16 -18.55 11.30
N LEU A 56 3.33 -17.30 11.77
CA LEU A 56 2.23 -16.44 12.22
C LEU A 56 1.10 -16.34 11.18
N PHE A 57 1.42 -16.43 9.89
CA PHE A 57 0.46 -16.28 8.78
C PHE A 57 -0.05 -17.58 8.19
N LYS A 58 0.42 -18.72 8.66
CA LYS A 58 0.04 -20.03 8.12
C LYS A 58 -1.47 -20.21 8.00
N ASN A 59 -2.19 -19.89 9.06
CA ASN A 59 -3.64 -20.02 9.08
C ASN A 59 -4.34 -19.03 8.10
N ASP A 60 -3.78 -17.85 7.89
CA ASP A 60 -4.33 -16.89 6.94
C ASP A 60 -4.21 -17.39 5.50
N TYR A 61 -3.09 -18.01 5.13
CA TYR A 61 -2.91 -18.67 3.84
C TYR A 61 -3.85 -19.87 3.66
N ILE A 62 -3.93 -20.76 4.66
CA ILE A 62 -4.82 -21.95 4.63
C ILE A 62 -6.28 -21.51 4.50
N ASN A 63 -6.73 -20.56 5.32
CA ASN A 63 -8.11 -20.04 5.30
C ASN A 63 -8.45 -19.28 4.02
N SER A 64 -7.44 -18.82 3.29
CA SER A 64 -7.59 -18.17 1.97
C SER A 64 -7.51 -19.15 0.80
N GLY A 65 -7.48 -20.46 1.09
CA GLY A 65 -7.51 -21.50 0.08
C GLY A 65 -6.14 -21.87 -0.50
N TYR A 66 -5.08 -21.79 0.30
CA TYR A 66 -3.76 -22.26 -0.10
C TYR A 66 -3.79 -23.75 -0.49
N LYS A 67 -3.36 -24.06 -1.70
CA LYS A 67 -3.28 -25.40 -2.33
C LYS A 67 -1.99 -25.56 -3.12
N ASN A 68 -0.88 -25.09 -2.56
CA ASN A 68 0.44 -25.08 -3.23
C ASN A 68 0.48 -24.22 -4.51
N GLN A 69 -0.21 -23.07 -4.51
CA GLN A 69 -0.15 -22.15 -5.63
C GLN A 69 1.30 -21.73 -5.91
N LYS A 70 1.62 -21.54 -7.18
CA LYS A 70 2.93 -21.13 -7.67
C LYS A 70 3.40 -19.81 -7.04
N ILE A 71 2.47 -18.88 -6.84
CA ILE A 71 2.70 -17.58 -6.23
C ILE A 71 2.05 -17.53 -4.85
N VAL A 72 2.87 -17.30 -3.84
CA VAL A 72 2.44 -17.00 -2.47
C VAL A 72 2.76 -15.55 -2.20
N MET A 73 1.73 -14.72 -2.17
CA MET A 73 1.86 -13.27 -2.12
C MET A 73 1.60 -12.70 -0.73
N HIS A 74 2.45 -11.76 -0.33
CA HIS A 74 2.29 -10.91 0.83
C HIS A 74 2.54 -9.45 0.43
N GLY A 75 2.20 -8.46 1.26
CA GLY A 75 2.48 -7.09 0.90
C GLY A 75 2.25 -6.07 1.99
N SER A 76 3.08 -5.02 1.95
CA SER A 76 2.86 -3.80 2.71
C SER A 76 3.31 -2.60 1.90
N VAL A 77 2.50 -1.55 1.89
CA VAL A 77 2.79 -0.30 1.18
C VAL A 77 4.03 0.44 1.72
N ASN A 78 4.51 0.04 2.88
CA ASN A 78 5.63 0.68 3.57
C ASN A 78 6.95 -0.09 3.47
N TYR A 79 6.99 -1.31 2.91
CA TYR A 79 8.22 -2.09 2.87
C TYR A 79 9.36 -1.38 2.14
N ILE A 80 9.08 -0.77 1.00
CA ILE A 80 10.09 -0.05 0.22
C ILE A 80 10.71 1.13 0.98
N PHE A 81 9.98 1.73 1.91
CA PHE A 81 10.41 2.89 2.68
C PHE A 81 11.38 2.55 3.82
N PHE A 82 11.22 1.39 4.47
CA PHE A 82 12.02 0.99 5.60
C PHE A 82 13.21 0.12 5.17
N LYS A 83 14.43 0.62 5.33
CA LYS A 83 15.66 -0.11 4.99
C LYS A 83 15.76 -1.42 5.77
N GLU A 84 15.38 -1.40 7.04
CA GLU A 84 15.35 -2.58 7.90
C GLU A 84 14.40 -3.67 7.37
N ALA A 85 13.31 -3.27 6.75
CA ALA A 85 12.41 -4.23 6.10
C ALA A 85 13.06 -4.87 4.88
N ILE A 86 13.80 -4.11 4.08
CA ILE A 86 14.54 -4.62 2.90
C ILE A 86 15.63 -5.59 3.34
N ASP A 87 16.38 -5.29 4.41
CA ASP A 87 17.40 -6.19 4.96
C ASP A 87 16.77 -7.50 5.44
N ARG A 88 15.68 -7.46 6.21
CA ARG A 88 14.96 -8.65 6.68
C ARG A 88 14.35 -9.47 5.54
N ILE A 89 13.88 -8.83 4.48
CA ILE A 89 13.39 -9.52 3.29
C ILE A 89 14.54 -10.24 2.59
N TYR A 90 15.71 -9.63 2.50
CA TYR A 90 16.90 -10.27 1.92
C TYR A 90 17.35 -11.50 2.72
N GLU A 91 17.40 -11.40 4.05
CA GLU A 91 17.68 -12.53 4.94
C GLU A 91 16.63 -13.64 4.83
N PHE A 92 15.35 -13.25 4.69
CA PHE A 92 14.25 -14.19 4.60
C PHE A 92 14.24 -14.98 3.29
N ASN A 93 14.43 -14.31 2.15
CA ASN A 93 14.46 -14.91 0.83
C ASN A 93 15.13 -13.98 -0.20
N PRO A 94 16.42 -14.18 -0.54
CA PRO A 94 17.12 -13.33 -1.52
C PRO A 94 16.61 -13.48 -2.96
N GLU A 95 15.82 -14.53 -3.26
CA GLU A 95 15.25 -14.76 -4.60
C GLU A 95 13.79 -14.27 -4.72
N ILE A 96 13.27 -13.53 -3.73
CA ILE A 96 11.90 -13.04 -3.71
C ILE A 96 11.63 -12.06 -4.85
N LYS A 97 10.42 -12.10 -5.41
CA LYS A 97 9.98 -11.16 -6.45
C LYS A 97 9.22 -9.98 -5.86
N PHE A 98 9.40 -8.81 -6.45
CA PHE A 98 8.79 -7.56 -6.00
C PHE A 98 7.84 -6.99 -7.04
N ILE A 99 6.71 -6.47 -6.55
CA ILE A 99 5.82 -5.59 -7.30
C ILE A 99 5.80 -4.25 -6.58
N LEU A 100 6.13 -3.18 -7.30
CA LEU A 100 6.15 -1.81 -6.81
C LEU A 100 5.28 -0.93 -7.69
N VAL A 101 4.41 -0.14 -7.09
CA VAL A 101 3.58 0.83 -7.82
C VAL A 101 4.05 2.22 -7.48
N LEU A 102 4.44 2.99 -8.47
CA LEU A 102 4.86 4.38 -8.35
C LEU A 102 3.77 5.31 -8.90
N ARG A 103 3.76 6.54 -8.45
CA ARG A 103 2.88 7.62 -8.87
C ARG A 103 3.66 8.91 -8.85
N ASN A 104 3.26 9.92 -9.64
CA ASN A 104 3.83 11.25 -9.51
C ASN A 104 4.02 11.63 -8.02
N PRO A 105 5.27 11.94 -7.57
CA PRO A 105 5.58 12.09 -6.14
C PRO A 105 4.83 13.24 -5.47
N ILE A 106 4.52 14.31 -6.21
CA ILE A 106 3.70 15.42 -5.72
C ILE A 106 2.28 14.93 -5.43
N ASP A 107 1.67 14.25 -6.39
CA ASP A 107 0.31 13.71 -6.27
C ASP A 107 0.20 12.68 -5.15
N ARG A 108 1.21 11.82 -5.02
CA ARG A 108 1.27 10.85 -3.94
C ARG A 108 1.32 11.53 -2.58
N THR A 109 2.19 12.54 -2.42
CA THR A 109 2.37 13.31 -1.18
C THR A 109 1.06 13.99 -0.78
N ILE A 110 0.42 14.70 -1.70
CA ILE A 110 -0.87 15.36 -1.48
C ILE A 110 -1.96 14.33 -1.12
N SER A 111 -1.99 13.19 -1.82
CA SER A 111 -2.95 12.11 -1.56
C SER A 111 -2.76 11.50 -0.16
N ALA A 112 -1.52 11.35 0.30
CA ALA A 112 -1.22 10.80 1.63
C ALA A 112 -1.66 11.76 2.73
N TYR A 113 -1.30 13.02 2.64
CA TYR A 113 -1.76 14.03 3.60
C TYR A 113 -3.29 14.10 3.67
N ASN A 114 -3.97 14.23 2.53
CA ASN A 114 -5.43 14.28 2.48
C ASN A 114 -6.08 13.02 3.08
N TYR A 115 -5.44 11.86 2.92
CA TYR A 115 -5.90 10.62 3.53
C TYR A 115 -5.79 10.68 5.06
N GLN A 116 -4.67 11.12 5.61
CA GLN A 116 -4.49 11.23 7.07
C GLN A 116 -5.42 12.28 7.68
N LYS A 117 -5.63 13.42 7.01
CA LYS A 117 -6.67 14.40 7.40
C LYS A 117 -8.06 13.77 7.44
N LYS A 118 -8.43 12.99 6.40
CA LYS A 118 -9.71 12.27 6.36
C LYS A 118 -9.84 11.26 7.49
N MET A 119 -8.74 10.61 7.87
CA MET A 119 -8.72 9.63 8.96
C MET A 119 -8.61 10.27 10.35
N LYS A 120 -8.55 11.60 10.44
CA LYS A 120 -8.34 12.37 11.69
C LYS A 120 -7.07 11.97 12.44
N LYS A 121 -6.02 11.67 11.70
CA LYS A 121 -4.69 11.36 12.23
C LYS A 121 -3.72 12.52 12.02
N GLU A 122 -4.09 13.50 11.22
CA GLU A 122 -3.33 14.72 10.94
C GLU A 122 -4.19 15.94 11.26
N ASP A 123 -3.72 16.77 12.19
CA ASP A 123 -4.38 18.01 12.61
C ASP A 123 -3.73 19.27 12.02
N LEU A 124 -2.47 19.19 11.61
CA LEU A 124 -1.70 20.30 11.05
C LEU A 124 -2.19 20.70 9.66
N THR A 125 -1.92 21.93 9.26
CA THR A 125 -2.02 22.35 7.86
C THR A 125 -1.00 21.61 7.00
N PHE A 126 -1.15 21.63 5.66
CA PHE A 126 -0.23 20.93 4.78
C PHE A 126 1.21 21.42 4.93
N LYS A 127 1.41 22.75 4.98
CA LYS A 127 2.72 23.38 5.15
C LYS A 127 3.37 22.95 6.48
N GLU A 128 2.68 23.11 7.59
CA GLU A 128 3.17 22.69 8.91
C GLU A 128 3.50 21.20 8.99
N ALA A 129 2.71 20.35 8.31
CA ALA A 129 2.93 18.91 8.26
C ALA A 129 4.22 18.54 7.52
N ILE A 130 4.52 19.25 6.41
CA ILE A 130 5.79 19.09 5.68
C ILE A 130 6.98 19.59 6.51
N GLU A 131 6.87 20.75 7.15
CA GLU A 131 7.92 21.32 8.01
C GLU A 131 8.26 20.42 9.22
N LYS A 132 7.28 19.67 9.74
CA LYS A 132 7.47 18.74 10.87
C LYS A 132 7.99 17.36 10.47
N GLU A 133 8.19 17.08 9.20
CA GLU A 133 8.49 15.73 8.72
C GLU A 133 9.81 15.18 9.26
N GLU A 134 10.86 15.98 9.40
CA GLU A 134 12.14 15.55 9.98
C GLU A 134 12.02 15.06 11.43
N ILE A 135 11.17 15.72 12.22
CA ILE A 135 10.90 15.32 13.61
C ILE A 135 10.16 13.98 13.61
N ARG A 136 9.14 13.84 12.76
CA ARG A 136 8.32 12.63 12.62
C ARG A 136 9.12 11.43 12.12
N ALA A 137 10.11 11.68 11.26
CA ALA A 137 11.03 10.65 10.77
C ALA A 137 11.90 10.03 11.87
N LYS A 138 12.07 10.73 13.00
CA LYS A 138 12.76 10.25 14.21
C LYS A 138 11.79 9.76 15.30
N GLY A 139 10.50 9.88 15.07
CA GLY A 139 9.44 9.54 16.00
C GLY A 139 9.08 8.07 16.06
N THR A 140 7.85 7.81 16.47
CA THR A 140 7.26 6.45 16.56
C THR A 140 7.14 5.77 15.20
N LEU A 141 7.02 4.45 15.18
CA LEU A 141 6.77 3.69 13.94
C LEU A 141 5.52 4.20 13.22
N GLN A 142 4.48 4.60 13.95
CA GLN A 142 3.27 5.16 13.36
C GLN A 142 3.55 6.51 12.67
N GLU A 143 4.30 7.42 13.30
CA GLU A 143 4.66 8.70 12.69
C GLU A 143 5.50 8.50 11.44
N LYS A 144 6.52 7.64 11.49
CA LYS A 144 7.35 7.28 10.35
C LYS A 144 6.52 6.71 9.20
N SER A 145 5.60 5.80 9.49
CA SER A 145 4.81 5.07 8.46
C SER A 145 3.66 5.90 7.87
N GLU A 146 3.10 6.84 8.61
CA GLU A 146 1.83 7.48 8.26
C GLU A 146 1.93 8.99 8.06
N LEU A 147 2.87 9.67 8.72
CA LEU A 147 2.92 11.13 8.81
C LEU A 147 4.19 11.75 8.19
N THR A 148 5.03 10.96 7.54
CA THR A 148 6.14 11.42 6.70
C THR A 148 5.72 11.35 5.23
N TYR A 149 5.39 12.49 4.65
CA TYR A 149 4.77 12.55 3.32
C TYR A 149 5.78 12.66 2.19
N VAL A 150 6.74 13.57 2.29
CA VAL A 150 7.78 13.78 1.27
C VAL A 150 8.73 12.59 1.22
N ALA A 151 9.21 12.13 2.38
CA ALA A 151 10.16 11.01 2.46
C ALA A 151 9.63 9.73 1.78
N HIS A 152 8.34 9.41 1.95
CA HIS A 152 7.71 8.29 1.26
C HIS A 152 7.57 8.48 -0.27
N SER A 153 7.77 9.69 -0.79
CA SER A 153 7.74 9.99 -2.24
C SER A 153 9.12 10.10 -2.87
N LYS A 154 10.18 9.98 -2.09
CA LYS A 154 11.56 9.93 -2.59
C LYS A 154 11.90 8.51 -3.04
N TYR A 155 11.41 8.14 -4.19
CA TYR A 155 11.53 6.78 -4.74
C TYR A 155 12.95 6.44 -5.20
N GLY A 156 13.70 7.42 -5.67
CA GLY A 156 15.08 7.23 -6.11
C GLY A 156 15.97 6.74 -4.98
N GLU A 157 15.86 7.32 -3.77
CA GLU A 157 16.59 6.88 -2.59
C GLU A 157 16.17 5.47 -2.13
N GLN A 158 14.87 5.16 -2.18
CA GLN A 158 14.32 3.88 -1.75
C GLN A 158 14.70 2.74 -2.71
N LEU A 159 14.60 3.00 -4.01
CA LEU A 159 14.98 2.04 -5.05
C LEU A 159 16.49 1.77 -5.11
N ASP A 160 17.31 2.79 -4.92
CA ASP A 160 18.75 2.63 -4.83
C ASP A 160 19.14 1.64 -3.72
N TYR A 161 18.50 1.77 -2.56
CA TYR A 161 18.74 0.83 -1.46
C TYR A 161 18.24 -0.59 -1.78
N LEU A 162 17.04 -0.74 -2.35
CA LEU A 162 16.51 -2.03 -2.76
C LEU A 162 17.45 -2.72 -3.77
N LEU A 163 17.89 -2.00 -4.80
CA LEU A 163 18.73 -2.52 -5.88
C LEU A 163 20.19 -2.75 -5.45
N SER A 164 20.61 -2.22 -4.30
CA SER A 164 21.89 -2.60 -3.67
C SER A 164 21.88 -4.01 -3.08
N LYS A 165 20.70 -4.60 -2.85
CA LYS A 165 20.51 -5.94 -2.25
C LYS A 165 19.96 -6.94 -3.26
N PHE A 166 19.09 -6.52 -4.17
CA PHE A 166 18.34 -7.38 -5.08
C PHE A 166 18.62 -7.02 -6.54
N LYS A 167 18.49 -8.00 -7.43
CA LYS A 167 18.67 -7.80 -8.87
C LYS A 167 17.49 -7.04 -9.46
N ARG A 168 17.74 -6.29 -10.53
CA ARG A 168 16.68 -5.50 -11.23
C ARG A 168 15.55 -6.40 -11.76
N GLU A 169 15.87 -7.61 -12.18
CA GLU A 169 14.92 -8.60 -12.74
C GLU A 169 13.93 -9.13 -11.70
N GLN A 170 14.23 -8.98 -10.41
CA GLN A 170 13.33 -9.34 -9.32
C GLN A 170 12.29 -8.27 -9.02
N LEU A 171 12.32 -7.12 -9.72
CA LEU A 171 11.46 -5.98 -9.50
C LEU A 171 10.62 -5.65 -10.74
N HIS A 172 9.30 -5.74 -10.61
CA HIS A 172 8.34 -5.21 -11.57
C HIS A 172 7.76 -3.89 -11.06
N ILE A 173 7.90 -2.83 -11.87
CA ILE A 173 7.39 -1.50 -11.55
C ILE A 173 6.13 -1.23 -12.38
N ILE A 174 5.11 -0.73 -11.71
CA ILE A 174 3.86 -0.26 -12.30
C ILE A 174 3.78 1.24 -12.08
N PHE A 175 3.51 2.01 -13.12
CA PHE A 175 3.17 3.42 -12.98
C PHE A 175 1.66 3.57 -12.79
N PHE A 176 1.26 4.39 -11.83
CA PHE A 176 -0.15 4.62 -11.51
C PHE A 176 -0.89 5.21 -12.72
N GLU A 177 -0.22 6.04 -13.49
CA GLU A 177 -0.72 6.67 -14.70
C GLU A 177 -1.06 5.63 -15.78
N ASP A 178 -0.22 4.60 -15.97
CA ASP A 178 -0.51 3.49 -16.89
C ASP A 178 -1.71 2.66 -16.43
N LEU A 179 -1.82 2.48 -15.11
CA LEU A 179 -2.95 1.78 -14.51
C LEU A 179 -4.27 2.53 -14.75
N GLU A 180 -4.27 3.86 -14.72
CA GLU A 180 -5.46 4.67 -15.02
C GLU A 180 -5.84 4.59 -16.50
N GLN A 181 -4.87 4.42 -17.39
CA GLN A 181 -5.10 4.29 -18.83
C GLN A 181 -5.58 2.88 -19.23
N ASN A 182 -4.91 1.83 -18.75
CA ASN A 182 -5.22 0.45 -19.17
C ASN A 182 -4.88 -0.59 -18.09
N GLN A 183 -5.83 -0.84 -17.22
CA GLN A 183 -5.71 -1.81 -16.11
C GLN A 183 -5.47 -3.24 -16.60
N GLU A 184 -6.10 -3.64 -17.71
CA GLU A 184 -5.98 -4.98 -18.26
C GLU A 184 -4.55 -5.23 -18.77
N LYS A 185 -3.97 -4.29 -19.51
CA LYS A 185 -2.59 -4.36 -20.00
C LYS A 185 -1.61 -4.49 -18.83
N VAL A 186 -1.74 -3.61 -17.83
CA VAL A 186 -0.84 -3.59 -16.67
C VAL A 186 -0.90 -4.92 -15.89
N ILE A 187 -2.08 -5.47 -15.66
CA ILE A 187 -2.21 -6.74 -14.93
C ILE A 187 -1.69 -7.93 -15.77
N LYS A 188 -1.87 -7.90 -17.08
CA LYS A 188 -1.29 -8.89 -17.98
C LYS A 188 0.25 -8.88 -17.92
N GLU A 189 0.88 -7.70 -17.85
CA GLU A 189 2.32 -7.56 -17.68
C GLU A 189 2.80 -8.11 -16.32
N VAL A 190 2.03 -7.90 -15.26
CA VAL A 190 2.30 -8.50 -13.94
C VAL A 190 2.25 -10.03 -14.00
N PHE A 191 1.26 -10.61 -14.66
CA PHE A 191 1.16 -12.07 -14.78
C PHE A 191 2.31 -12.65 -15.61
N ASN A 192 2.73 -11.97 -16.68
CA ASN A 192 3.93 -12.33 -17.44
C ASN A 192 5.18 -12.30 -16.57
N TYR A 193 5.37 -11.23 -15.79
CA TYR A 193 6.49 -11.12 -14.86
C TYR A 193 6.50 -12.25 -13.81
N LEU A 194 5.33 -12.63 -13.33
CA LEU A 194 5.19 -13.72 -12.36
C LEU A 194 5.30 -15.11 -13.01
N ASN A 195 5.37 -15.19 -14.36
CA ASN A 195 5.36 -16.43 -15.14
C ASN A 195 4.12 -17.30 -14.86
N ILE A 196 2.94 -16.70 -14.76
CA ILE A 196 1.64 -17.35 -14.65
C ILE A 196 0.78 -17.03 -15.88
N GLU A 197 -0.34 -17.75 -16.05
CA GLU A 197 -1.24 -17.56 -17.19
C GLU A 197 -1.72 -16.10 -17.29
N ASN A 198 -1.54 -15.47 -18.44
CA ASN A 198 -1.80 -14.05 -18.61
C ASN A 198 -3.15 -13.72 -19.27
N ASP A 199 -3.93 -14.74 -19.63
CA ASP A 199 -5.26 -14.57 -20.21
C ASP A 199 -6.37 -14.49 -19.13
N PHE A 200 -6.03 -14.74 -17.88
CA PHE A 200 -6.94 -14.56 -16.76
C PHE A 200 -7.34 -13.08 -16.59
N LYS A 201 -8.64 -12.83 -16.52
CA LYS A 201 -9.20 -11.48 -16.35
C LYS A 201 -9.82 -11.34 -14.97
N PRO A 202 -9.17 -10.61 -14.03
CA PRO A 202 -9.75 -10.35 -12.74
C PRO A 202 -10.93 -9.38 -12.82
N GLN A 203 -11.78 -9.38 -11.80
CA GLN A 203 -12.79 -8.34 -11.65
C GLN A 203 -12.13 -7.05 -11.18
N TYR A 204 -12.12 -6.02 -12.03
CA TYR A 204 -11.47 -4.73 -11.77
C TYR A 204 -12.30 -3.83 -10.85
N ASN A 205 -12.52 -4.26 -9.61
CA ASN A 205 -13.17 -3.45 -8.60
C ASN A 205 -12.20 -2.42 -8.02
N ILE A 206 -12.49 -1.13 -8.18
CA ILE A 206 -11.66 -0.06 -7.61
C ILE A 206 -11.96 0.06 -6.12
N LEU A 207 -11.00 -0.31 -5.30
CA LEU A 207 -11.06 -0.20 -3.85
C LEU A 207 -10.45 1.13 -3.38
N ASN A 208 -11.04 1.74 -2.35
CA ASN A 208 -10.51 2.96 -1.71
C ASN A 208 -10.50 4.25 -2.56
N ARG A 209 -11.57 4.55 -3.30
CA ARG A 209 -11.73 5.84 -4.01
C ARG A 209 -11.53 7.03 -3.06
N THR A 210 -10.76 8.01 -3.50
CA THR A 210 -10.61 9.30 -2.81
C THR A 210 -11.91 10.10 -2.90
N GLY A 211 -12.36 10.67 -1.77
CA GLY A 211 -13.55 11.51 -1.72
C GLY A 211 -13.79 12.08 -0.32
N SER A 212 -14.59 13.14 -0.19
CA SER A 212 -14.99 13.69 1.12
C SER A 212 -16.06 12.83 1.78
N LEU A 213 -16.17 12.93 3.10
CA LEU A 213 -17.16 12.18 3.88
C LEU A 213 -18.50 12.87 3.89
N LYS A 214 -19.59 12.14 3.68
CA LYS A 214 -20.97 12.62 3.87
C LYS A 214 -21.24 12.95 5.35
N SER A 215 -20.79 12.09 6.25
CA SER A 215 -20.95 12.25 7.70
C SER A 215 -19.70 11.89 8.47
N LYS A 216 -19.15 12.88 9.20
CA LYS A 216 -18.02 12.70 10.12
C LYS A 216 -18.40 11.86 11.34
N ILE A 217 -19.68 11.95 11.79
CA ILE A 217 -20.20 11.18 12.92
C ILE A 217 -20.25 9.69 12.55
N LEU A 218 -20.78 9.36 11.39
CA LEU A 218 -20.85 7.98 10.90
C LEU A 218 -19.46 7.38 10.71
N GLN A 219 -18.50 8.15 10.20
CA GLN A 219 -17.11 7.74 10.10
C GLN A 219 -16.50 7.42 11.48
N SER A 220 -16.75 8.29 12.47
CA SER A 220 -16.30 8.09 13.84
C SER A 220 -16.90 6.82 14.46
N LEU A 221 -18.19 6.57 14.22
CA LEU A 221 -18.84 5.36 14.71
C LEU A 221 -18.27 4.08 14.09
N ILE A 222 -17.96 4.08 12.81
CA ILE A 222 -17.44 2.91 12.09
C ILE A 222 -15.98 2.61 12.45
N PHE A 223 -15.13 3.64 12.55
CA PHE A 223 -13.68 3.51 12.71
C PHE A 223 -13.15 3.78 14.11
N SER A 224 -14.02 4.11 15.08
CA SER A 224 -13.62 4.29 16.47
C SER A 224 -12.92 3.04 17.03
N GLN A 225 -11.73 3.25 17.61
CA GLN A 225 -10.94 2.21 18.29
C GLN A 225 -11.36 1.99 19.76
N ASN A 226 -12.53 2.47 20.17
CA ASN A 226 -13.00 2.37 21.55
C ASN A 226 -13.06 0.90 22.03
N LYS A 227 -12.42 0.60 23.16
CA LYS A 227 -12.37 -0.75 23.78
C LYS A 227 -13.77 -1.32 24.01
N LYS A 228 -14.74 -0.50 24.44
CA LYS A 228 -16.14 -0.90 24.64
C LYS A 228 -16.81 -1.37 23.36
N LYS A 229 -16.51 -0.72 22.23
CA LYS A 229 -17.04 -1.12 20.92
C LYS A 229 -16.42 -2.44 20.43
N LYS A 230 -15.13 -2.67 20.63
CA LYS A 230 -14.49 -3.96 20.31
C LYS A 230 -15.13 -5.10 21.10
N TYR A 231 -15.43 -4.87 22.36
CA TYR A 231 -16.09 -5.83 23.22
C TYR A 231 -17.53 -6.14 22.75
N PHE A 232 -18.31 -5.11 22.42
CA PHE A 232 -19.66 -5.25 21.87
C PHE A 232 -19.68 -6.01 20.54
N VAL A 233 -18.77 -5.69 19.62
CA VAL A 233 -18.62 -6.39 18.32
C VAL A 233 -18.28 -7.86 18.56
N LYS A 234 -17.38 -8.18 19.50
CA LYS A 234 -16.96 -9.54 19.82
C LYS A 234 -18.11 -10.38 20.38
N ILE A 235 -18.99 -9.82 21.20
CA ILE A 235 -20.08 -10.55 21.82
C ILE A 235 -21.31 -10.68 20.92
N PHE A 236 -21.68 -9.58 20.22
CA PHE A 236 -22.95 -9.51 19.51
C PHE A 236 -22.86 -9.73 18.00
N LEU A 237 -21.70 -9.50 17.36
CA LEU A 237 -21.55 -9.61 15.91
C LEU A 237 -20.68 -10.80 15.49
N ASP A 238 -19.67 -11.16 16.27
CA ASP A 238 -18.76 -12.26 15.94
C ASP A 238 -19.46 -13.62 15.77
N PRO A 239 -20.45 -13.97 16.59
CA PRO A 239 -21.15 -15.26 16.46
C PRO A 239 -22.03 -15.36 15.21
N PHE A 240 -22.53 -14.20 14.67
CA PHE A 240 -23.55 -14.18 13.61
C PHE A 240 -23.03 -13.70 12.25
N LEU A 241 -21.88 -13.02 12.21
CA LEU A 241 -21.35 -12.42 10.98
C LEU A 241 -19.88 -12.79 10.78
N PRO A 242 -19.54 -13.63 9.79
CA PRO A 242 -18.16 -13.92 9.41
C PRO A 242 -17.36 -12.65 9.14
N LEU A 243 -16.07 -12.65 9.47
CA LEU A 243 -15.18 -11.50 9.34
C LEU A 243 -15.21 -10.89 7.93
N SER A 244 -15.26 -11.73 6.89
CA SER A 244 -15.37 -11.31 5.50
C SER A 244 -16.63 -10.50 5.21
N LYS A 245 -17.79 -10.93 5.72
CA LYS A 245 -19.05 -10.17 5.56
C LYS A 245 -19.00 -8.83 6.28
N ARG A 246 -18.38 -8.77 7.48
CA ARG A 246 -18.21 -7.51 8.24
C ARG A 246 -17.29 -6.53 7.51
N ILE A 247 -16.21 -7.03 6.93
CA ILE A 247 -15.30 -6.21 6.11
C ILE A 247 -16.04 -5.66 4.89
N ASN A 248 -16.82 -6.47 4.20
CA ASN A 248 -17.62 -6.05 3.06
C ASN A 248 -18.67 -5.00 3.42
N ILE A 249 -19.40 -5.20 4.53
CA ILE A 249 -20.37 -4.20 5.03
C ILE A 249 -19.65 -2.89 5.37
N LYS A 250 -18.53 -2.96 6.06
CA LYS A 250 -17.72 -1.79 6.41
C LYS A 250 -17.22 -1.04 5.17
N ASN A 251 -16.80 -1.76 4.14
CA ASN A 251 -16.36 -1.17 2.88
C ASN A 251 -17.52 -0.52 2.11
N LYS A 252 -18.67 -1.18 1.99
CA LYS A 252 -19.88 -0.60 1.39
C LYS A 252 -20.35 0.68 2.11
N PHE A 253 -20.33 0.69 3.44
CA PHE A 253 -20.62 1.90 4.22
C PHE A 253 -19.60 3.01 4.00
N LYS A 254 -18.32 2.67 3.87
CA LYS A 254 -17.26 3.63 3.56
C LYS A 254 -17.48 4.27 2.19
N GLU A 255 -17.80 3.47 1.18
CA GLU A 255 -18.13 3.95 -0.18
C GLU A 255 -19.36 4.84 -0.17
N TRP A 256 -20.45 4.41 0.44
CA TRP A 256 -21.68 5.19 0.57
C TRP A 256 -21.47 6.53 1.30
N ASN A 257 -20.62 6.55 2.34
CA ASN A 257 -20.34 7.79 3.11
C ASN A 257 -19.31 8.70 2.43
N THR A 258 -18.87 8.40 1.20
CA THR A 258 -17.90 9.20 0.46
C THR A 258 -18.62 10.02 -0.64
N ILE A 259 -18.42 11.34 -0.66
CA ILE A 259 -18.90 12.25 -1.72
C ILE A 259 -17.71 12.77 -2.51
N LYS A 260 -17.86 12.91 -3.83
CA LYS A 260 -16.96 13.72 -4.65
C LYS A 260 -17.34 15.22 -4.42
N LYS A 261 -16.61 15.93 -3.57
CA LYS A 261 -16.71 17.40 -3.49
C LYS A 261 -15.78 18.01 -4.54
N LYS A 262 -16.34 18.74 -5.48
CA LYS A 262 -15.60 19.48 -6.52
C LYS A 262 -15.17 20.89 -6.10
N GLU A 263 -15.84 21.50 -5.14
CA GLU A 263 -15.57 22.90 -4.73
C GLU A 263 -14.29 23.01 -3.90
N ASN A 264 -13.42 23.93 -4.25
CA ASN A 264 -12.09 24.24 -3.66
C ASN A 264 -11.01 23.15 -3.75
N TYR A 265 -11.25 22.05 -4.47
CA TYR A 265 -10.21 21.02 -4.58
C TYR A 265 -9.04 21.48 -5.44
N GLU A 266 -9.31 22.13 -6.56
CA GLU A 266 -8.30 22.61 -7.52
C GLU A 266 -7.41 23.70 -6.92
N GLU A 267 -7.99 24.67 -6.21
CA GLU A 267 -7.23 25.72 -5.53
C GLU A 267 -6.36 25.16 -4.40
N GLN A 268 -6.92 24.29 -3.56
CA GLN A 268 -6.14 23.63 -2.50
C GLN A 268 -5.06 22.70 -3.06
N TYR A 269 -5.31 22.05 -4.20
CA TYR A 269 -4.33 21.22 -4.86
C TYR A 269 -3.19 22.07 -5.43
N SER A 270 -3.50 23.16 -6.13
CA SER A 270 -2.52 24.09 -6.69
C SER A 270 -1.61 24.67 -5.61
N TYR A 271 -2.18 25.14 -4.49
CA TYR A 271 -1.40 25.61 -3.34
C TYR A 271 -0.43 24.56 -2.79
N LYS A 272 -0.89 23.31 -2.61
CA LYS A 272 -0.04 22.22 -2.11
C LYS A 272 1.04 21.84 -3.12
N LYS A 273 0.73 21.87 -4.40
CA LYS A 273 1.70 21.64 -5.48
C LYS A 273 2.80 22.69 -5.44
N GLN A 274 2.48 23.95 -5.25
CA GLN A 274 3.43 25.04 -5.12
C GLN A 274 4.39 24.84 -3.94
N ILE A 275 3.91 24.36 -2.78
CA ILE A 275 4.78 24.05 -1.62
C ILE A 275 5.79 22.93 -1.96
N LEU A 276 5.44 22.01 -2.84
CA LEU A 276 6.27 20.86 -3.23
C LEU A 276 7.10 21.10 -4.48
N GLU A 277 7.04 22.31 -5.07
CA GLU A 277 7.80 22.64 -6.27
C GLU A 277 9.30 22.44 -6.04
N GLY A 278 9.95 21.71 -6.94
CA GLY A 278 11.38 21.40 -6.87
C GLY A 278 11.79 20.37 -5.81
N VAL A 279 10.93 20.02 -4.84
CA VAL A 279 11.28 19.12 -3.73
C VAL A 279 11.75 17.74 -4.18
N PHE A 280 11.23 17.27 -5.30
CA PHE A 280 11.52 15.91 -5.80
C PHE A 280 12.47 15.88 -6.99
N TYR A 281 12.98 17.03 -7.44
CA TYR A 281 13.75 17.12 -8.68
C TYR A 281 14.97 16.20 -8.72
N ASP A 282 15.80 16.24 -7.69
CA ASP A 282 17.01 15.42 -7.61
C ASP A 282 16.69 13.92 -7.44
N ASP A 283 15.65 13.62 -6.67
CA ASP A 283 15.22 12.23 -6.48
C ASP A 283 14.60 11.64 -7.76
N ILE A 284 13.83 12.43 -8.53
CA ILE A 284 13.32 12.01 -9.84
C ILE A 284 14.48 11.77 -10.81
N LYS A 285 15.49 12.63 -10.86
CA LYS A 285 16.70 12.41 -11.69
C LYS A 285 17.42 11.11 -11.30
N LYS A 286 17.54 10.85 -10.01
CA LYS A 286 18.13 9.59 -9.52
C LYS A 286 17.29 8.39 -9.97
N LEU A 287 15.98 8.49 -9.88
CA LEU A 287 15.04 7.46 -10.31
C LEU A 287 15.11 7.20 -11.81
N GLU A 288 15.14 8.26 -12.64
CA GLU A 288 15.35 8.17 -14.10
C GLU A 288 16.61 7.35 -14.45
N LYS A 289 17.72 7.68 -13.78
CA LYS A 289 18.99 6.97 -13.99
C LYS A 289 18.94 5.50 -13.55
N LEU A 290 18.28 5.19 -12.42
CA LEU A 290 18.17 3.83 -11.91
C LEU A 290 17.29 2.94 -12.80
N LEU A 291 16.28 3.53 -13.45
CA LEU A 291 15.30 2.79 -14.24
C LEU A 291 15.56 2.85 -15.74
N ASP A 292 16.47 3.72 -16.18
CA ASP A 292 16.69 4.05 -17.61
C ASP A 292 15.39 4.50 -18.30
N LEU A 293 14.65 5.42 -17.66
CA LEU A 293 13.35 5.93 -18.10
C LEU A 293 13.31 7.45 -18.06
N ASP A 294 12.52 8.05 -18.96
CA ASP A 294 12.19 9.48 -18.91
C ASP A 294 10.95 9.70 -18.01
N LEU A 295 11.16 10.39 -16.90
CA LEU A 295 10.12 10.82 -15.96
C LEU A 295 9.98 12.35 -15.91
N SER A 296 10.39 13.06 -16.98
CA SER A 296 10.33 14.52 -17.07
C SER A 296 8.91 15.07 -16.82
N HIS A 297 7.88 14.31 -17.16
CA HIS A 297 6.47 14.64 -16.89
C HIS A 297 6.08 14.65 -15.39
N TRP A 298 6.98 14.20 -14.51
CA TRP A 298 6.80 14.27 -13.05
C TRP A 298 7.46 15.52 -12.43
N LYS A 299 8.26 16.27 -13.19
CA LYS A 299 9.00 17.47 -12.74
C LYS A 299 8.15 18.70 -12.71
#